data_ca52b1385eb57d65c1a794976693dc7b
#
_entry.id   ca52b1385eb57d65c1a794976693dc7b
#
_cell.length_a   1.000
_cell.length_b   1.000
_cell.length_c   1.000
_cell.angle_alpha   90.00
_cell.angle_beta   90.00
_cell.angle_gamma   90.00
#
_symmetry.space_group_name_H-M   'P 1'
#
loop_
_entity.id
_entity.type
_entity.pdbx_description
1 polymer ?
#
loop_
_entity_poly.entity_id
_entity_poly.type
_entity_poly.pdbx_seq_one_letter_code
_entity_poly.pdbx_strand_id
1 'polypeptide(L)'
;MDDEILQLRIELIHTSIWRRVLVESESSFADLHQVIQKVMNWDNSQAHEFRVNKDKFIAPKQNEIEFGSRTYLNEEKEKLSEYLAASCAEITYLYDFDNDWKHQIKLEKELKTEEYDYPVCIEGEKQAPPEDCGGVPGYRHILEAVNNPEENKEILAELRGEFAPDDFNIAAINDR
;
A
#
# COMPACT_ATOMS: atom_id res chain seq x y z
N MET A 1 -7.55 -24.04 -15.13
CA MET A 1 -8.30 -22.94 -14.52
C MET A 1 -7.72 -21.68 -15.13
N ASP A 2 -8.58 -20.84 -15.70
CA ASP A 2 -8.08 -19.56 -16.18
C ASP A 2 -7.73 -18.76 -14.92
N ASP A 3 -6.44 -18.49 -14.70
CA ASP A 3 -5.99 -17.70 -13.57
C ASP A 3 -6.56 -16.29 -13.75
N GLU A 4 -7.41 -15.88 -12.84
CA GLU A 4 -8.00 -14.53 -12.85
C GLU A 4 -7.01 -13.55 -12.23
N ILE A 5 -6.85 -12.42 -12.89
CA ILE A 5 -6.00 -11.32 -12.43
C ILE A 5 -6.88 -10.18 -11.94
N LEU A 6 -6.57 -9.69 -10.76
CA LEU A 6 -7.21 -8.52 -10.18
C LEU A 6 -6.40 -7.27 -10.48
N GLN A 7 -7.02 -6.27 -11.10
CA GLN A 7 -6.48 -4.93 -11.21
C GLN A 7 -6.93 -4.12 -10.00
N LEU A 8 -5.99 -3.80 -9.14
CA LEU A 8 -6.25 -3.05 -7.92
C LEU A 8 -5.69 -1.64 -8.01
N ARG A 9 -6.47 -0.68 -7.50
CA ARG A 9 -6.02 0.67 -7.23
C ARG A 9 -5.77 0.82 -5.73
N ILE A 10 -4.57 1.24 -5.37
CA ILE A 10 -4.10 1.47 -4.01
C ILE A 10 -3.85 2.97 -3.85
N GLU A 11 -4.62 3.63 -3.02
CA GLU A 11 -4.52 5.08 -2.77
C GLU A 11 -4.04 5.35 -1.36
N LEU A 12 -2.97 6.11 -1.20
CA LEU A 12 -2.55 6.60 0.12
C LEU A 12 -3.46 7.76 0.53
N ILE A 13 -4.31 7.52 1.53
CA ILE A 13 -5.37 8.43 1.94
C ILE A 13 -4.81 9.78 2.39
N HIS A 14 -5.49 10.87 2.04
CA HIS A 14 -5.10 12.27 2.28
C HIS A 14 -3.87 12.76 1.52
N THR A 15 -3.48 12.02 0.48
CA THR A 15 -2.44 12.41 -0.48
C THR A 15 -2.94 12.23 -1.91
N SER A 16 -2.13 12.62 -2.88
CA SER A 16 -2.36 12.31 -4.31
C SER A 16 -1.56 11.10 -4.80
N ILE A 17 -0.98 10.32 -3.87
CA ILE A 17 -0.16 9.15 -4.19
C ILE A 17 -1.06 7.93 -4.37
N TRP A 18 -0.91 7.27 -5.50
CA TRP A 18 -1.62 6.02 -5.78
C TRP A 18 -0.82 5.10 -6.67
N ARG A 19 -1.18 3.83 -6.67
CA ARG A 19 -0.61 2.77 -7.50
C ARG A 19 -1.70 1.92 -8.10
N ARG A 20 -1.52 1.47 -9.34
CA ARG A 20 -2.34 0.45 -9.98
C ARG A 20 -1.51 -0.80 -10.18
N VAL A 21 -1.95 -1.90 -9.60
CA VAL A 21 -1.22 -3.16 -9.61
C VAL A 21 -2.08 -4.27 -10.19
N LEU A 22 -1.43 -5.23 -10.82
CA LEU A 22 -2.04 -6.50 -11.24
C LEU A 22 -1.53 -7.58 -10.30
N VAL A 23 -2.44 -8.34 -9.72
CA VAL A 23 -2.15 -9.46 -8.81
C VAL A 23 -3.00 -10.67 -9.18
N GLU A 24 -2.51 -11.87 -8.92
CA GLU A 24 -3.31 -13.08 -9.07
C GLU A 24 -4.46 -13.10 -8.05
N SER A 25 -5.65 -13.52 -8.46
CA SER A 25 -6.84 -13.56 -7.57
C SER A 25 -6.66 -14.50 -6.39
N GLU A 26 -5.87 -15.55 -6.57
CA GLU A 26 -5.53 -16.54 -5.53
C GLU A 26 -4.39 -16.11 -4.60
N SER A 27 -3.82 -14.93 -4.80
CA SER A 27 -2.85 -14.35 -3.86
C SER A 27 -3.48 -14.15 -2.48
N SER A 28 -2.67 -14.30 -1.45
CA SER A 28 -3.08 -14.03 -0.07
C SER A 28 -3.00 -12.53 0.27
N PHE A 29 -3.57 -12.14 1.40
CA PHE A 29 -3.37 -10.79 1.93
C PHE A 29 -1.92 -10.54 2.37
N ALA A 30 -1.18 -11.59 2.78
CA ALA A 30 0.25 -11.50 3.02
C ALA A 30 1.03 -11.14 1.73
N ASP A 31 0.66 -11.73 0.59
CA ASP A 31 1.23 -11.37 -0.71
C ASP A 31 0.91 -9.92 -1.08
N LEU A 32 -0.35 -9.48 -0.88
CA LEU A 32 -0.76 -8.10 -1.12
C LEU A 32 0.00 -7.11 -0.23
N HIS A 33 0.25 -7.45 1.03
CA HIS A 33 1.10 -6.65 1.91
C HIS A 33 2.50 -6.44 1.29
N GLN A 34 3.15 -7.51 0.81
CA GLN A 34 4.46 -7.39 0.16
C GLN A 34 4.40 -6.52 -1.11
N VAL A 35 3.33 -6.63 -1.90
CA VAL A 35 3.11 -5.76 -3.07
C VAL A 35 3.04 -4.30 -2.65
N ILE A 36 2.28 -3.96 -1.60
CA ILE A 36 2.15 -2.59 -1.11
C ILE A 36 3.50 -2.05 -0.64
N GLN A 37 4.25 -2.81 0.16
CA GLN A 37 5.58 -2.43 0.61
C GLN A 37 6.53 -2.15 -0.57
N LYS A 38 6.51 -3.01 -1.59
CA LYS A 38 7.30 -2.85 -2.80
C LYS A 38 6.95 -1.57 -3.56
N VAL A 39 5.66 -1.33 -3.84
CA VAL A 39 5.24 -0.17 -4.65
C VAL A 39 5.31 1.17 -3.91
N MET A 40 5.35 1.14 -2.57
CA MET A 40 5.59 2.31 -1.72
C MET A 40 7.07 2.50 -1.36
N ASN A 41 7.93 1.55 -1.72
CA ASN A 41 9.35 1.56 -1.39
C ASN A 41 9.61 1.62 0.12
N TRP A 42 8.84 0.88 0.88
CA TRP A 42 9.00 0.73 2.32
C TRP A 42 9.70 -0.58 2.67
N ASP A 43 10.22 -0.70 3.87
CA ASP A 43 11.10 -1.80 4.29
C ASP A 43 10.41 -2.85 5.18
N ASN A 44 9.09 -2.73 5.38
CA ASN A 44 8.30 -3.65 6.20
C ASN A 44 8.79 -3.72 7.67
N SER A 45 9.23 -2.61 8.22
CA SER A 45 9.74 -2.55 9.59
C SER A 45 8.65 -2.40 10.67
N GLN A 46 7.40 -2.14 10.27
CA GLN A 46 6.29 -1.83 11.15
C GLN A 46 5.13 -2.83 11.03
N ALA A 47 4.25 -2.81 12.03
CA ALA A 47 3.04 -3.63 12.04
C ALA A 47 1.98 -3.11 11.04
N HIS A 48 1.14 -4.02 10.57
CA HIS A 48 0.06 -3.71 9.64
C HIS A 48 -1.20 -4.53 9.88
N GLU A 49 -2.30 -4.07 9.33
CA GLU A 49 -3.56 -4.81 9.25
C GLU A 49 -4.37 -4.40 8.01
N PHE A 50 -5.19 -5.32 7.51
CA PHE A 50 -6.25 -5.03 6.55
C PHE A 50 -7.60 -5.03 7.26
N ARG A 51 -8.44 -4.08 6.91
CA ARG A 51 -9.82 -4.01 7.36
C ARG A 51 -10.73 -4.23 6.17
N VAL A 52 -11.46 -5.35 6.19
CA VAL A 52 -12.35 -5.77 5.09
C VAL A 52 -13.83 -5.40 5.32
N ASN A 53 -14.19 -5.11 6.56
CA ASN A 53 -15.47 -4.52 6.96
C ASN A 53 -15.34 -3.93 8.38
N LYS A 54 -16.46 -3.50 8.97
CA LYS A 54 -16.43 -2.81 10.29
C LYS A 54 -15.76 -3.59 11.42
N ASP A 55 -15.92 -4.92 11.40
CA ASP A 55 -15.53 -5.77 12.54
C ASP A 55 -14.55 -6.88 12.16
N LYS A 56 -14.19 -6.98 10.87
CA LYS A 56 -13.36 -8.04 10.32
C LYS A 56 -12.02 -7.51 9.85
N PHE A 57 -10.95 -8.04 10.45
CA PHE A 57 -9.57 -7.65 10.19
C PHE A 57 -8.77 -8.85 9.73
N ILE A 58 -7.81 -8.63 8.86
CA ILE A 58 -6.85 -9.62 8.37
C ILE A 58 -5.46 -9.10 8.70
N ALA A 59 -4.65 -9.91 9.39
CA ALA A 59 -3.35 -9.50 9.91
C ALA A 59 -2.40 -10.71 10.06
N PRO A 60 -1.10 -10.49 10.29
CA PRO A 60 -0.17 -11.55 10.63
C PRO A 60 -0.66 -12.38 11.82
N LYS A 61 -0.43 -13.70 11.76
CA LYS A 61 -0.90 -14.64 12.79
C LYS A 61 -0.50 -14.27 14.23
N GLN A 62 0.67 -13.68 14.38
CA GLN A 62 1.16 -13.25 15.71
C GLN A 62 0.35 -12.10 16.32
N ASN A 63 -0.49 -11.44 15.54
CA ASN A 63 -1.40 -10.38 15.99
C ASN A 63 -2.81 -10.92 16.31
N GLU A 64 -3.01 -12.24 16.30
CA GLU A 64 -4.26 -12.91 16.69
C GLU A 64 -4.55 -12.73 18.22
N ILE A 65 -4.44 -11.52 18.73
CA ILE A 65 -4.90 -11.19 20.08
C ILE A 65 -6.28 -10.60 19.91
N GLU A 66 -7.28 -11.32 20.42
CA GLU A 66 -8.64 -10.80 20.50
C GLU A 66 -8.68 -9.56 21.40
N PHE A 67 -8.62 -8.38 20.81
CA PHE A 67 -8.92 -7.14 21.48
C PHE A 67 -10.39 -6.78 21.29
N GLY A 68 -11.22 -7.10 22.29
CA GLY A 68 -12.63 -6.73 22.29
C GLY A 68 -13.47 -7.55 21.30
N SER A 69 -14.34 -6.88 20.52
CA SER A 69 -15.27 -7.50 19.58
C SER A 69 -14.67 -7.70 18.16
N ARG A 70 -13.36 -7.52 17.97
CA ARG A 70 -12.71 -7.64 16.67
C ARG A 70 -12.36 -9.07 16.34
N THR A 71 -12.70 -9.52 15.15
CA THR A 71 -12.29 -10.82 14.61
C THR A 71 -11.06 -10.62 13.73
N TYR A 72 -9.95 -11.25 14.13
CA TYR A 72 -8.71 -11.27 13.34
C TYR A 72 -8.57 -12.59 12.59
N LEU A 73 -8.27 -12.51 11.30
CA LEU A 73 -8.00 -13.64 10.41
C LEU A 73 -6.52 -13.62 10.00
N ASN A 74 -5.98 -14.80 9.71
CA ASN A 74 -4.59 -14.94 9.31
C ASN A 74 -4.41 -14.57 7.82
N GLU A 75 -3.64 -13.52 7.56
CA GLU A 75 -3.39 -12.99 6.22
C GLU A 75 -2.76 -14.00 5.23
N GLU A 76 -2.03 -15.02 5.71
CA GLU A 76 -1.48 -16.07 4.85
C GLU A 76 -2.54 -17.03 4.31
N LYS A 77 -3.71 -17.10 4.95
CA LYS A 77 -4.78 -18.04 4.61
C LYS A 77 -5.92 -17.42 3.83
N GLU A 78 -6.12 -16.14 4.00
CA GLU A 78 -7.23 -15.42 3.37
C GLU A 78 -6.84 -15.01 1.93
N LYS A 79 -7.68 -15.41 0.96
CA LYS A 79 -7.44 -15.15 -0.46
C LYS A 79 -8.13 -13.88 -0.93
N LEU A 80 -7.49 -13.14 -1.83
CA LEU A 80 -8.03 -11.89 -2.37
C LEU A 80 -9.37 -12.11 -3.09
N SER A 81 -9.50 -13.22 -3.84
CA SER A 81 -10.72 -13.60 -4.56
C SER A 81 -11.96 -13.70 -3.66
N GLU A 82 -11.79 -14.10 -2.40
CA GLU A 82 -12.90 -14.24 -1.45
C GLU A 82 -13.49 -12.90 -0.97
N TYR A 83 -12.72 -11.83 -1.07
CA TYR A 83 -13.09 -10.52 -0.52
C TYR A 83 -13.29 -9.44 -1.59
N LEU A 84 -12.64 -9.56 -2.73
CA LEU A 84 -12.65 -8.54 -3.78
C LEU A 84 -13.60 -8.85 -4.95
N ALA A 85 -14.13 -10.07 -5.05
CA ALA A 85 -15.05 -10.48 -6.11
C ALA A 85 -16.44 -9.79 -6.07
N ALA A 86 -16.77 -9.07 -5.02
CA ALA A 86 -18.01 -8.29 -4.94
C ALA A 86 -17.73 -6.84 -5.38
N SER A 87 -18.46 -6.37 -6.35
CA SER A 87 -18.34 -5.07 -7.04
C SER A 87 -18.33 -3.79 -6.17
N CYS A 88 -18.25 -3.92 -4.86
CA CYS A 88 -18.22 -2.83 -3.87
C CYS A 88 -17.26 -3.06 -2.71
N ALA A 89 -16.35 -4.03 -2.79
CA ALA A 89 -15.44 -4.30 -1.68
C ALA A 89 -14.33 -3.23 -1.64
N GLU A 90 -14.45 -2.35 -0.67
CA GLU A 90 -13.37 -1.45 -0.29
C GLU A 90 -12.60 -2.05 0.89
N ILE A 91 -11.30 -2.19 0.73
CA ILE A 91 -10.41 -2.68 1.77
C ILE A 91 -9.53 -1.53 2.21
N THR A 92 -9.44 -1.31 3.51
CA THR A 92 -8.47 -0.38 4.07
C THR A 92 -7.25 -1.16 4.55
N TYR A 93 -6.06 -0.74 4.14
CA TYR A 93 -4.81 -1.24 4.66
C TYR A 93 -4.16 -0.17 5.53
N LEU A 94 -3.85 -0.53 6.77
CA LEU A 94 -3.14 0.32 7.72
C LEU A 94 -1.74 -0.25 7.94
N TYR A 95 -0.74 0.58 7.72
CA TYR A 95 0.66 0.27 7.99
C TYR A 95 1.25 1.29 8.95
N ASP A 96 2.03 0.83 9.92
CA ASP A 96 2.62 1.64 10.98
C ASP A 96 1.55 2.37 11.82
N PHE A 97 1.16 1.76 12.92
CA PHE A 97 0.07 2.26 13.76
C PHE A 97 0.37 3.61 14.43
N ASP A 98 1.64 3.98 14.54
CA ASP A 98 2.07 5.28 15.07
C ASP A 98 1.99 6.38 14.00
N ASN A 99 2.41 6.08 12.78
CA ASN A 99 2.38 7.01 11.64
C ASN A 99 1.06 6.99 10.87
N ASP A 100 0.20 6.00 11.10
CA ASP A 100 -1.16 5.89 10.55
C ASP A 100 -1.22 5.96 9.01
N TRP A 101 -0.32 5.21 8.33
CA TRP A 101 -0.30 5.13 6.88
C TRP A 101 -1.48 4.32 6.35
N LYS A 102 -2.61 5.00 6.12
CA LYS A 102 -3.85 4.40 5.60
C LYS A 102 -3.90 4.39 4.09
N HIS A 103 -4.23 3.23 3.54
CA HIS A 103 -4.45 3.05 2.10
C HIS A 103 -5.86 2.54 1.86
N GLN A 104 -6.50 3.07 0.82
CA GLN A 104 -7.72 2.53 0.26
C GLN A 104 -7.36 1.61 -0.90
N ILE A 105 -7.85 0.39 -0.87
CA ILE A 105 -7.67 -0.60 -1.93
C ILE A 105 -9.01 -0.85 -2.58
N LYS A 106 -9.07 -0.71 -3.92
CA LYS A 106 -10.27 -0.91 -4.72
C LYS A 106 -9.99 -1.87 -5.87
N LEU A 107 -10.88 -2.82 -6.07
CA LEU A 107 -10.90 -3.60 -7.30
C LEU A 107 -11.46 -2.73 -8.44
N GLU A 108 -10.66 -2.55 -9.50
CA GLU A 108 -11.09 -1.82 -10.69
C GLU A 108 -11.58 -2.75 -11.79
N LYS A 109 -10.90 -3.89 -11.97
CA LYS A 109 -11.22 -4.88 -13.01
C LYS A 109 -10.80 -6.28 -12.60
N GLU A 110 -11.51 -7.27 -13.11
CA GLU A 110 -11.09 -8.66 -13.19
C GLU A 110 -10.67 -8.94 -14.65
N LEU A 111 -9.47 -9.48 -14.81
CA LEU A 111 -8.86 -9.72 -16.11
C LEU A 111 -8.54 -11.21 -16.23
N LYS A 112 -8.48 -11.70 -17.46
CA LYS A 112 -7.84 -13.00 -17.74
C LYS A 112 -6.33 -12.80 -17.78
N THR A 113 -5.61 -13.86 -17.42
CA THR A 113 -4.14 -13.87 -17.46
C THR A 113 -3.62 -13.33 -18.79
N GLU A 114 -2.76 -12.31 -18.70
CA GLU A 114 -1.97 -11.77 -19.79
C GLU A 114 -0.50 -12.18 -19.60
N GLU A 115 0.37 -11.87 -20.56
CA GLU A 115 1.80 -12.18 -20.50
C GLU A 115 2.57 -11.20 -19.59
N TYR A 116 2.26 -11.19 -18.29
CA TYR A 116 3.02 -10.44 -17.28
C TYR A 116 3.58 -11.38 -16.21
N ASP A 117 4.70 -11.00 -15.65
CA ASP A 117 5.17 -11.59 -14.39
C ASP A 117 4.46 -10.89 -13.23
N TYR A 118 3.51 -11.58 -12.61
CA TYR A 118 2.74 -11.04 -11.47
C TYR A 118 3.47 -11.25 -10.13
N PRO A 119 3.32 -10.34 -9.17
CA PRO A 119 2.59 -9.08 -9.23
C PRO A 119 3.37 -7.98 -9.98
N VAL A 120 2.65 -7.08 -10.65
CA VAL A 120 3.26 -5.99 -11.40
C VAL A 120 2.53 -4.66 -11.17
N CYS A 121 3.28 -3.58 -11.01
CA CYS A 121 2.74 -2.21 -11.01
C CYS A 121 2.67 -1.72 -12.46
N ILE A 122 1.49 -1.28 -12.89
CA ILE A 122 1.25 -0.83 -14.28
C ILE A 122 1.05 0.67 -14.41
N GLU A 123 0.71 1.36 -13.32
CA GLU A 123 0.49 2.80 -13.31
C GLU A 123 0.57 3.35 -11.89
N GLY A 124 0.77 4.64 -11.77
CA GLY A 124 0.76 5.34 -10.49
C GLY A 124 1.08 6.82 -10.66
N GLU A 125 1.10 7.51 -9.54
CA GLU A 125 1.41 8.93 -9.50
C GLU A 125 2.20 9.25 -8.25
N LYS A 126 3.21 10.10 -8.40
CA LYS A 126 4.09 10.64 -7.37
C LYS A 126 4.96 9.61 -6.65
N GLN A 127 6.04 10.08 -6.08
CA GLN A 127 6.91 9.30 -5.22
C GLN A 127 6.22 9.06 -3.87
N ALA A 128 6.33 7.83 -3.36
CA ALA A 128 5.86 7.52 -2.02
C ALA A 128 6.65 8.29 -0.96
N PRO A 129 6.03 8.65 0.19
CA PRO A 129 6.73 9.36 1.24
C PRO A 129 7.83 8.49 1.86
N PRO A 130 8.86 9.09 2.46
CA PRO A 130 9.76 8.36 3.34
C PRO A 130 8.95 7.68 4.46
N GLU A 131 9.24 6.41 4.74
CA GLU A 131 8.46 5.56 5.64
C GLU A 131 8.29 6.17 7.04
N ASP A 132 9.39 6.70 7.58
CA ASP A 132 9.52 7.21 8.95
C ASP A 132 9.39 8.74 9.08
N CYS A 133 8.77 9.39 8.10
CA CYS A 133 8.69 10.86 8.08
C CYS A 133 7.63 11.47 9.01
N GLY A 134 6.91 10.67 9.79
CA GLY A 134 5.86 11.15 10.70
C GLY A 134 4.46 11.16 10.10
N GLY A 135 4.16 10.19 9.24
CA GLY A 135 2.85 10.04 8.61
C GLY A 135 2.49 11.17 7.64
N VAL A 136 1.21 11.32 7.34
CA VAL A 136 0.72 12.37 6.43
C VAL A 136 1.11 13.79 6.88
N PRO A 137 1.05 14.15 8.18
CA PRO A 137 1.51 15.47 8.63
C PRO A 137 2.99 15.70 8.34
N GLY A 138 3.86 14.73 8.63
CA GLY A 138 5.30 14.81 8.35
C GLY A 138 5.58 14.91 6.84
N TYR A 139 4.87 14.13 6.03
CA TYR A 139 4.95 14.23 4.57
C TYR A 139 4.59 15.63 4.04
N ARG A 140 3.55 16.27 4.61
CA ARG A 140 3.20 17.66 4.24
C ARG A 140 4.31 18.64 4.57
N HIS A 141 4.99 18.50 5.71
CA HIS A 141 6.15 19.33 6.05
C HIS A 141 7.30 19.13 5.05
N ILE A 142 7.53 17.90 4.59
CA ILE A 142 8.51 17.64 3.53
C ILE A 142 8.13 18.36 2.23
N LEU A 143 6.86 18.29 1.82
CA LEU A 143 6.39 19.00 0.62
C LEU A 143 6.57 20.51 0.73
N GLU A 144 6.28 21.10 1.90
CA GLU A 144 6.53 22.51 2.18
C GLU A 144 8.02 22.84 2.10
N ALA A 145 8.89 21.99 2.65
CA ALA A 145 10.32 22.17 2.60
C ALA A 145 10.87 22.10 1.16
N VAL A 146 10.39 21.18 0.34
CA VAL A 146 10.78 21.07 -1.08
C VAL A 146 10.35 22.33 -1.86
N ASN A 147 9.19 22.90 -1.55
CA ASN A 147 8.70 24.13 -2.21
C ASN A 147 9.41 25.40 -1.72
N ASN A 148 10.01 25.38 -0.53
CA ASN A 148 10.72 26.51 0.08
C ASN A 148 12.11 26.08 0.58
N PRO A 149 13.03 25.68 -0.33
CA PRO A 149 14.28 25.01 0.05
C PRO A 149 15.25 25.91 0.84
N GLU A 150 15.26 27.21 0.60
CA GLU A 150 16.14 28.13 1.29
C GLU A 150 15.82 28.27 2.78
N GLU A 151 14.55 28.14 3.15
CA GLU A 151 14.06 28.28 4.52
C GLU A 151 14.12 26.95 5.30
N ASN A 152 14.26 25.81 4.61
CA ASN A 152 14.08 24.47 5.17
C ASN A 152 15.29 23.54 4.91
N LYS A 153 16.51 24.10 4.88
CA LYS A 153 17.74 23.35 4.57
C LYS A 153 18.00 22.17 5.50
N GLU A 154 17.62 22.28 6.77
CA GLU A 154 17.79 21.22 7.77
C GLU A 154 16.90 20.02 7.45
N ILE A 155 15.61 20.25 7.16
CA ILE A 155 14.66 19.19 6.80
C ILE A 155 15.11 18.49 5.52
N LEU A 156 15.54 19.25 4.51
CA LEU A 156 16.01 18.67 3.25
C LEU A 156 17.31 17.89 3.40
N ALA A 157 18.18 18.27 4.34
CA ALA A 157 19.41 17.54 4.63
C ALA A 157 19.17 16.19 5.31
N GLU A 158 18.06 16.03 6.05
CA GLU A 158 17.64 14.77 6.67
C GLU A 158 17.07 13.80 5.65
N LEU A 159 16.51 14.30 4.54
CA LEU A 159 16.08 13.49 3.42
C LEU A 159 17.30 12.92 2.71
N ARG A 160 17.74 11.73 3.12
CA ARG A 160 18.91 11.04 2.58
C ARG A 160 18.72 10.72 1.10
N GLY A 161 19.08 11.63 0.22
CA GLY A 161 18.95 11.50 -1.22
C GLY A 161 18.01 12.52 -1.84
N GLU A 162 17.82 12.44 -3.14
CA GLU A 162 16.91 13.29 -3.89
C GLU A 162 15.48 12.78 -3.72
N PHE A 163 14.71 13.39 -2.83
CA PHE A 163 13.28 13.18 -2.77
C PHE A 163 12.61 14.13 -3.77
N ALA A 164 12.05 13.56 -4.81
CA ALA A 164 11.33 14.28 -5.87
C ALA A 164 9.85 13.89 -5.83
N PRO A 165 8.99 14.62 -5.09
CA PRO A 165 7.63 14.20 -4.80
C PRO A 165 6.75 13.99 -6.05
N ASP A 166 7.07 14.65 -7.15
CA ASP A 166 6.33 14.52 -8.40
C ASP A 166 6.83 13.37 -9.30
N ASP A 167 7.92 12.71 -8.93
CA ASP A 167 8.47 11.60 -9.70
C ASP A 167 7.67 10.31 -9.46
N PHE A 168 7.48 9.58 -10.54
CA PHE A 168 6.97 8.22 -10.52
C PHE A 168 7.76 7.37 -11.52
N ASN A 169 8.55 6.42 -11.02
CA ASN A 169 9.37 5.54 -11.84
C ASN A 169 8.90 4.09 -11.75
N ILE A 170 8.05 3.69 -12.69
CA ILE A 170 7.44 2.36 -12.74
C ILE A 170 8.48 1.25 -12.95
N ALA A 171 9.52 1.49 -13.75
CA ALA A 171 10.58 0.50 -13.97
C ALA A 171 11.34 0.23 -12.67
N ALA A 172 11.75 1.27 -11.96
CA ALA A 172 12.43 1.12 -10.67
C ALA A 172 11.56 0.44 -9.59
N ILE A 173 10.23 0.58 -9.66
CA ILE A 173 9.29 -0.12 -8.77
C ILE A 173 9.24 -1.61 -9.10
N ASN A 174 9.16 -1.98 -10.36
CA ASN A 174 9.03 -3.38 -10.78
C ASN A 174 10.35 -4.16 -10.69
N ASP A 175 11.49 -3.50 -10.82
CA ASP A 175 12.83 -4.11 -10.75
C ASP A 175 13.27 -4.52 -9.33
N ARG A 176 12.47 -4.27 -8.31
CA ARG A 176 12.76 -4.56 -6.87
C ARG A 176 12.42 -5.95 -6.42
#